data_e6e0e959cf1e9c1312603b694a2744b8
#
_entry.id   e6e0e959cf1e9c1312603b694a2744b8
#
_cell.length_a   1.000
_cell.length_b   1.000
_cell.length_c   1.000
_cell.angle_alpha   90.00
_cell.angle_beta   90.00
_cell.angle_gamma   90.00
#
_symmetry.space_group_name_H-M   'P 1'
#
loop_
_entity.id
_entity.type
_entity.pdbx_description
1 polymer ?
#
loop_
_entity_poly.entity_id
_entity_poly.type
_entity_poly.pdbx_seq_one_letter_code
_entity_poly.pdbx_strand_id
1 'polypeptide(L)'
;CSYADFLDWIWISCNYVPFMSLVIKNKFEYADGGFGCIIAIEEAIRRGATHVDAIMLNTEVQQLNRMRSRNAFDLVLSTLDFMGDQITADNIKVGKLYAQEKNVQLRIFHTPRVLTTNSLIFDQDEMERWWQEGWEYAQQEIISNNQA
;
A
#
# COMPACT_ATOMS: atom_id res chain seq x y z
N CYS A 1 22.08 -12.86 3.08
CA CYS A 1 21.88 -11.66 2.26
C CYS A 1 22.84 -10.58 2.77
N SER A 2 23.72 -10.03 1.91
CA SER A 2 24.56 -8.89 2.28
C SER A 2 23.71 -7.62 2.35
N TYR A 3 24.23 -6.55 3.00
CA TYR A 3 23.52 -5.26 3.02
C TYR A 3 23.31 -4.70 1.61
N ALA A 4 24.30 -4.82 0.72
CA ALA A 4 24.18 -4.39 -0.66
C ALA A 4 23.09 -5.18 -1.41
N ASP A 5 23.03 -6.50 -1.22
CA ASP A 5 22.00 -7.35 -1.83
C ASP A 5 20.59 -7.02 -1.30
N PHE A 6 20.48 -6.64 -0.02
CA PHE A 6 19.23 -6.16 0.57
C PHE A 6 18.77 -4.84 -0.06
N LEU A 7 19.67 -3.87 -0.26
CA LEU A 7 19.35 -2.62 -0.95
C LEU A 7 18.91 -2.85 -2.40
N ASP A 8 19.55 -3.78 -3.11
CA ASP A 8 19.11 -4.18 -4.45
C ASP A 8 17.67 -4.69 -4.45
N TRP A 9 17.30 -5.52 -3.48
CA TRP A 9 15.93 -6.02 -3.39
C TRP A 9 14.92 -4.92 -3.06
N ILE A 10 15.27 -3.94 -2.22
CA ILE A 10 14.42 -2.76 -1.98
C ILE A 10 14.23 -1.99 -3.29
N TRP A 11 15.32 -1.73 -4.02
CA TRP A 11 15.25 -1.06 -5.32
C TRP A 11 14.35 -1.81 -6.31
N ILE A 12 14.52 -3.11 -6.42
CA ILE A 12 13.72 -3.96 -7.30
C ILE A 12 12.23 -3.86 -6.95
N SER A 13 11.89 -3.89 -5.66
CA SER A 13 10.51 -3.85 -5.20
C SER A 13 9.79 -2.51 -5.42
N CYS A 14 10.52 -1.46 -5.79
CA CYS A 14 9.97 -0.14 -6.11
C CYS A 14 9.84 0.11 -7.62
N ASN A 15 10.18 -0.86 -8.47
CA ASN A 15 10.14 -0.69 -9.93
C ASN A 15 8.74 -0.90 -10.49
N TYR A 16 7.96 0.17 -10.48
CA TYR A 16 6.58 0.18 -10.93
C TYR A 16 6.48 0.27 -12.46
N VAL A 17 6.16 -0.84 -13.11
CA VAL A 17 5.91 -0.88 -14.55
C VAL A 17 4.51 -0.29 -14.86
N PRO A 18 4.30 0.42 -15.99
CA PRO A 18 5.24 0.63 -17.11
C PRO A 18 6.15 1.87 -16.97
N PHE A 19 6.15 2.56 -15.83
CA PHE A 19 6.94 3.79 -15.64
C PHE A 19 8.42 3.50 -15.42
N MET A 20 8.74 2.33 -14.88
CA MET A 20 10.11 1.84 -14.68
C MET A 20 10.33 0.53 -15.42
N SER A 21 11.58 0.23 -15.74
CA SER A 21 11.95 -0.99 -16.43
C SER A 21 11.96 -2.19 -15.47
N LEU A 22 11.69 -3.37 -16.01
CA LEU A 22 11.95 -4.61 -15.29
C LEU A 22 13.41 -4.71 -14.90
N VAL A 23 13.69 -5.22 -13.72
CA VAL A 23 15.07 -5.45 -13.25
C VAL A 23 15.41 -6.92 -13.41
N ILE A 24 16.54 -7.19 -14.10
CA ILE A 24 17.05 -8.56 -14.26
C ILE A 24 18.02 -8.87 -13.11
N LYS A 25 17.69 -9.85 -12.28
CA LYS A 25 18.58 -10.38 -11.23
C LYS A 25 18.50 -11.91 -11.23
N ASN A 26 19.63 -12.57 -11.13
CA ASN A 26 19.73 -14.04 -11.13
C ASN A 26 19.00 -14.72 -12.30
N LYS A 27 19.01 -14.11 -13.49
CA LYS A 27 18.33 -14.57 -14.73
C LYS A 27 16.81 -14.48 -14.71
N PHE A 28 16.21 -13.85 -13.71
CA PHE A 28 14.76 -13.59 -13.63
C PHE A 28 14.49 -12.10 -13.77
N GLU A 29 13.32 -11.78 -14.30
CA GLU A 29 12.80 -10.43 -14.39
C GLU A 29 11.93 -10.14 -13.16
N TYR A 30 12.14 -8.99 -12.56
CA TYR A 30 11.44 -8.53 -11.37
C TYR A 30 10.83 -7.16 -11.60
N ALA A 31 9.72 -6.92 -10.92
CA ALA A 31 9.01 -5.65 -10.87
C ALA A 31 8.57 -5.35 -9.42
N ASP A 32 7.85 -4.26 -9.24
CA ASP A 32 7.20 -3.89 -7.98
C ASP A 32 6.34 -5.04 -7.42
N GLY A 33 6.53 -5.31 -6.14
CA GLY A 33 5.79 -6.36 -5.42
C GLY A 33 4.29 -6.09 -5.31
N GLY A 34 3.84 -4.84 -5.46
CA GLY A 34 2.45 -4.44 -5.40
C GLY A 34 1.56 -5.08 -6.45
N PHE A 35 2.12 -5.56 -7.56
CA PHE A 35 1.36 -6.33 -8.56
C PHE A 35 0.88 -7.69 -8.06
N GLY A 36 1.44 -8.21 -6.97
CA GLY A 36 1.04 -9.49 -6.40
C GLY A 36 0.53 -9.37 -4.97
N CYS A 37 1.13 -8.48 -4.18
CA CYS A 37 0.79 -8.26 -2.79
C CYS A 37 1.12 -6.83 -2.39
N ILE A 38 0.09 -6.00 -2.19
CA ILE A 38 0.28 -4.60 -1.77
C ILE A 38 0.52 -4.53 -0.26
N ILE A 39 -0.16 -5.39 0.52
CA ILE A 39 -0.03 -5.44 1.97
C ILE A 39 0.19 -6.86 2.45
N ALA A 40 1.39 -7.14 2.90
CA ALA A 40 1.87 -8.46 3.27
C ALA A 40 1.47 -8.87 4.71
N ILE A 41 0.22 -8.66 5.14
CA ILE A 41 -0.28 -9.02 6.49
C ILE A 41 -0.16 -10.52 6.70
N GLU A 42 -0.65 -11.32 5.76
CA GLU A 42 -0.58 -12.79 5.83
C GLU A 42 0.86 -13.26 6.02
N GLU A 43 1.80 -12.74 5.21
CA GLU A 43 3.20 -13.16 5.27
C GLU A 43 3.86 -12.77 6.60
N ALA A 44 3.52 -11.59 7.15
CA ALA A 44 4.01 -11.19 8.47
C ALA A 44 3.56 -12.19 9.55
N ILE A 45 2.29 -12.58 9.53
CA ILE A 45 1.73 -13.56 10.47
C ILE A 45 2.36 -14.94 10.26
N ARG A 46 2.54 -15.40 9.03
CA ARG A 46 3.21 -16.68 8.72
C ARG A 46 4.65 -16.72 9.22
N ARG A 47 5.33 -15.59 9.28
CA ARG A 47 6.68 -15.43 9.85
C ARG A 47 6.71 -15.28 11.36
N GLY A 48 5.58 -15.36 12.03
CA GLY A 48 5.48 -15.38 13.49
C GLY A 48 5.18 -14.03 14.13
N ALA A 49 4.70 -13.05 13.39
CA ALA A 49 4.23 -11.79 13.97
C ALA A 49 3.01 -12.06 14.87
N THR A 50 3.05 -11.53 16.09
CA THR A 50 1.93 -11.59 17.06
C THR A 50 1.13 -10.29 17.09
N HIS A 51 1.71 -9.20 16.58
CA HIS A 51 1.11 -7.89 16.45
C HIS A 51 1.47 -7.35 15.07
N VAL A 52 0.49 -6.88 14.32
CA VAL A 52 0.67 -6.33 12.98
C VAL A 52 -0.06 -5.00 12.88
N ASP A 53 0.68 -3.95 12.55
CA ASP A 53 0.14 -2.65 12.20
C ASP A 53 0.29 -2.44 10.69
N ALA A 54 -0.83 -2.36 9.98
CA ALA A 54 -0.88 -2.12 8.55
C ALA A 54 -1.29 -0.66 8.28
N ILE A 55 -0.41 0.10 7.64
CA ILE A 55 -0.67 1.50 7.26
C ILE A 55 -1.02 1.55 5.78
N MET A 56 -2.23 1.98 5.48
CA MET A 56 -2.78 2.08 4.15
C MET A 56 -2.69 3.51 3.62
N LEU A 57 -2.32 3.65 2.35
CA LEU A 57 -2.29 4.96 1.67
C LEU A 57 -3.62 5.30 0.97
N ASN A 58 -4.69 4.57 1.30
CA ASN A 58 -6.04 4.81 0.78
C ASN A 58 -7.06 4.90 1.92
N THR A 59 -8.23 5.40 1.60
CA THR A 59 -9.36 5.49 2.53
C THR A 59 -9.99 4.12 2.77
N GLU A 60 -10.61 3.91 3.93
CA GLU A 60 -11.32 2.67 4.25
C GLU A 60 -12.46 2.39 3.26
N VAL A 61 -13.19 3.43 2.92
CA VAL A 61 -14.25 3.36 1.90
C VAL A 61 -13.69 3.85 0.58
N GLN A 62 -13.53 2.96 -0.38
CA GLN A 62 -13.08 3.31 -1.72
C GLN A 62 -14.10 4.23 -2.40
N GLN A 63 -13.74 5.47 -2.60
CA GLN A 63 -14.53 6.38 -3.41
C GLN A 63 -14.23 6.10 -4.88
N LEU A 64 -15.17 5.49 -5.59
CA LEU A 64 -15.09 5.23 -7.04
C LEU A 64 -15.22 6.51 -7.86
N ASN A 65 -14.42 7.51 -7.55
CA ASN A 65 -14.41 8.76 -8.31
C ASN A 65 -13.44 8.66 -9.49
N ARG A 66 -13.78 7.79 -10.45
CA ARG A 66 -12.95 7.56 -11.64
C ARG A 66 -13.23 8.60 -12.69
N MET A 67 -12.20 9.36 -13.04
CA MET A 67 -12.26 10.20 -14.22
C MET A 67 -12.41 9.32 -15.47
N ARG A 68 -13.21 9.81 -16.43
CA ARG A 68 -13.40 9.12 -17.71
C ARG A 68 -12.08 9.06 -18.47
N SER A 69 -11.64 7.85 -18.83
CA SER A 69 -10.45 7.65 -19.67
C SER A 69 -10.64 8.33 -21.02
N ARG A 70 -9.67 9.16 -21.43
CA ARG A 70 -9.72 9.93 -22.67
C ARG A 70 -8.94 9.28 -23.81
N ASN A 71 -8.00 8.41 -23.47
CA ASN A 71 -7.12 7.73 -24.41
C ASN A 71 -6.77 6.31 -23.89
N ALA A 72 -6.07 5.53 -24.72
CA ALA A 72 -5.68 4.16 -24.37
C ALA A 72 -4.72 4.10 -23.18
N PHE A 73 -3.88 5.10 -22.99
CA PHE A 73 -2.95 5.15 -21.86
C PHE A 73 -3.69 5.40 -20.54
N ASP A 74 -4.63 6.35 -20.51
CA ASP A 74 -5.50 6.58 -19.34
C ASP A 74 -6.27 5.30 -18.99
N LEU A 75 -6.72 4.54 -20.01
CA LEU A 75 -7.44 3.29 -19.80
C LEU A 75 -6.54 2.23 -19.13
N VAL A 76 -5.30 2.10 -19.59
CA VAL A 76 -4.31 1.18 -18.97
C VAL A 76 -4.06 1.57 -17.52
N LEU A 77 -3.82 2.85 -17.23
CA LEU A 77 -3.61 3.33 -15.86
C LEU A 77 -4.82 3.05 -14.98
N SER A 78 -6.02 3.38 -15.44
CA SER A 78 -7.26 3.12 -14.69
C SER A 78 -7.49 1.63 -14.45
N THR A 79 -7.02 0.77 -15.36
CA THR A 79 -7.10 -0.69 -15.19
C THR A 79 -6.11 -1.15 -14.12
N LEU A 80 -4.87 -0.64 -14.13
CA LEU A 80 -3.88 -0.96 -13.11
C LEU A 80 -4.33 -0.50 -11.73
N ASP A 81 -4.89 0.71 -11.62
CA ASP A 81 -5.47 1.22 -10.36
C ASP A 81 -6.59 0.30 -9.86
N PHE A 82 -7.49 -0.13 -10.76
CA PHE A 82 -8.56 -1.05 -10.38
C PHE A 82 -8.02 -2.40 -9.87
N MET A 83 -7.02 -2.95 -10.57
CA MET A 83 -6.39 -4.20 -10.14
C MET A 83 -5.70 -4.03 -8.79
N GLY A 84 -5.02 -2.92 -8.55
CA GLY A 84 -4.40 -2.58 -7.28
C GLY A 84 -5.42 -2.51 -6.14
N ASP A 85 -6.55 -1.86 -6.38
CA ASP A 85 -7.66 -1.79 -5.42
C ASP A 85 -8.19 -3.17 -5.04
N GLN A 86 -8.36 -4.07 -6.03
CA GLN A 86 -8.82 -5.44 -5.78
C GLN A 86 -7.76 -6.24 -4.98
N ILE A 87 -6.48 -6.17 -5.37
CA ILE A 87 -5.40 -6.82 -4.65
C ILE A 87 -5.35 -6.34 -3.20
N THR A 88 -5.50 -5.03 -2.97
CA THR A 88 -5.54 -4.44 -1.63
C THR A 88 -6.70 -5.01 -0.81
N ALA A 89 -7.90 -5.02 -1.37
CA ALA A 89 -9.09 -5.53 -0.69
C ALA A 89 -8.94 -7.02 -0.32
N ASP A 90 -8.40 -7.82 -1.24
CA ASP A 90 -8.16 -9.24 -1.00
C ASP A 90 -7.06 -9.46 0.03
N ASN A 91 -5.95 -8.70 -0.01
CA ASN A 91 -4.89 -8.80 1.01
C ASN A 91 -5.40 -8.46 2.41
N ILE A 92 -6.24 -7.43 2.54
CA ILE A 92 -6.87 -7.06 3.83
C ILE A 92 -7.79 -8.19 4.31
N LYS A 93 -8.65 -8.71 3.44
CA LYS A 93 -9.60 -9.78 3.77
C LYS A 93 -8.87 -11.03 4.23
N VAL A 94 -7.88 -11.48 3.47
CA VAL A 94 -7.05 -12.64 3.81
C VAL A 94 -6.28 -12.39 5.10
N GLY A 95 -5.66 -11.21 5.24
CA GLY A 95 -4.92 -10.82 6.44
C GLY A 95 -5.79 -10.84 7.71
N LYS A 96 -7.03 -10.32 7.64
CA LYS A 96 -7.99 -10.37 8.75
C LYS A 96 -8.34 -11.80 9.13
N LEU A 97 -8.60 -12.68 8.15
CA LEU A 97 -8.90 -14.09 8.39
C LEU A 97 -7.71 -14.81 9.06
N TYR A 98 -6.49 -14.59 8.58
CA TYR A 98 -5.29 -15.15 9.19
C TYR A 98 -5.05 -14.63 10.61
N ALA A 99 -5.25 -13.34 10.85
CA ALA A 99 -5.13 -12.74 12.18
C ALA A 99 -6.11 -13.38 13.17
N GLN A 100 -7.36 -13.61 12.76
CA GLN A 100 -8.36 -14.30 13.56
C GLN A 100 -7.98 -15.75 13.83
N GLU A 101 -7.58 -16.50 12.79
CA GLU A 101 -7.18 -17.92 12.93
C GLU A 101 -5.98 -18.11 13.86
N LYS A 102 -5.00 -17.24 13.78
CA LYS A 102 -3.75 -17.32 14.54
C LYS A 102 -3.77 -16.52 15.84
N ASN A 103 -4.89 -15.89 16.18
CA ASN A 103 -5.04 -15.01 17.34
C ASN A 103 -3.96 -13.90 17.40
N VAL A 104 -3.75 -13.23 16.27
CA VAL A 104 -2.80 -12.14 16.10
C VAL A 104 -3.52 -10.80 16.24
N GLN A 105 -2.94 -9.86 16.96
CA GLN A 105 -3.46 -8.51 17.05
C GLN A 105 -3.16 -7.77 15.76
N LEU A 106 -4.21 -7.42 15.00
CA LEU A 106 -4.12 -6.69 13.75
C LEU A 106 -4.80 -5.32 13.89
N ARG A 107 -4.06 -4.26 13.60
CA ARG A 107 -4.59 -2.90 13.44
C ARG A 107 -4.36 -2.45 12.01
N ILE A 108 -5.38 -1.81 11.42
CA ILE A 108 -5.29 -1.28 10.05
C ILE A 108 -5.61 0.21 10.11
N PHE A 109 -4.68 1.03 9.65
CA PHE A 109 -4.81 2.48 9.60
C PHE A 109 -5.02 2.92 8.16
N HIS A 110 -6.02 3.72 7.92
CA HIS A 110 -6.33 4.29 6.61
C HIS A 110 -6.10 5.80 6.59
N THR A 111 -5.94 6.39 5.41
CA THR A 111 -5.96 7.85 5.32
C THR A 111 -7.36 8.37 5.62
N PRO A 112 -7.49 9.50 6.34
CA PRO A 112 -8.80 10.05 6.72
C PRO A 112 -9.64 10.48 5.52
N ARG A 113 -8.99 10.81 4.41
CA ARG A 113 -9.60 11.21 3.15
C ARG A 113 -8.69 10.91 1.97
N VAL A 114 -9.20 11.01 0.76
CA VAL A 114 -8.38 11.00 -0.45
C VAL A 114 -7.50 12.25 -0.46
N LEU A 115 -6.18 12.08 -0.41
CA LEU A 115 -5.23 13.19 -0.37
C LEU A 115 -5.03 13.82 -1.75
N THR A 116 -4.90 12.99 -2.78
CA THR A 116 -4.73 13.44 -4.16
C THR A 116 -5.41 12.50 -5.13
N THR A 117 -5.84 13.03 -6.26
CA THR A 117 -6.33 12.26 -7.41
C THR A 117 -5.23 12.00 -8.45
N ASN A 118 -4.05 12.58 -8.27
CA ASN A 118 -2.89 12.42 -9.15
C ASN A 118 -1.61 12.25 -8.34
N SER A 119 -1.23 10.99 -8.11
CA SER A 119 -0.04 10.61 -7.34
C SER A 119 1.30 10.97 -8.00
N LEU A 120 1.29 11.50 -9.22
CA LEU A 120 2.50 11.94 -9.94
C LEU A 120 2.77 13.45 -9.79
N ILE A 121 1.91 14.19 -9.11
CA ILE A 121 2.13 15.62 -8.81
C ILE A 121 2.69 15.71 -7.39
N PHE A 122 3.86 16.35 -7.27
CA PHE A 122 4.55 16.61 -6.03
C PHE A 122 4.53 18.12 -5.75
N ASP A 123 3.65 18.55 -4.85
CA ASP A 123 3.59 19.92 -4.34
C ASP A 123 4.06 19.93 -2.89
N GLN A 124 5.12 20.69 -2.60
CA GLN A 124 5.77 20.67 -1.29
C GLN A 124 4.83 21.17 -0.19
N ASP A 125 4.08 22.23 -0.43
CA ASP A 125 3.21 22.84 0.58
C ASP A 125 2.00 21.94 0.88
N GLU A 126 1.49 21.25 -0.15
CA GLU A 126 0.43 20.26 0.03
C GLU A 126 0.93 19.03 0.78
N MET A 127 2.09 18.53 0.44
CA MET A 127 2.69 17.36 1.12
C MET A 127 2.96 17.65 2.60
N GLU A 128 3.41 18.86 2.95
CA GLU A 128 3.61 19.27 4.35
C GLU A 128 2.28 19.34 5.11
N ARG A 129 1.22 19.87 4.49
CA ARG A 129 -0.13 19.86 5.07
C ARG A 129 -0.66 18.45 5.28
N TRP A 130 -0.47 17.55 4.31
CA TRP A 130 -0.90 16.15 4.43
C TRP A 130 -0.12 15.41 5.53
N TRP A 131 1.16 15.71 5.67
CA TRP A 131 1.97 15.17 6.76
C TRP A 131 1.41 15.59 8.13
N GLN A 132 1.12 16.86 8.31
CA GLN A 132 0.55 17.37 9.56
C GLN A 132 -0.83 16.78 9.85
N GLU A 133 -1.69 16.70 8.83
CA GLU A 133 -3.03 16.08 8.94
C GLU A 133 -2.93 14.60 9.34
N GLY A 134 -2.02 13.85 8.73
CA GLY A 134 -1.78 12.46 9.07
C GLY A 134 -1.25 12.27 10.49
N TRP A 135 -0.39 13.17 10.95
CA TRP A 135 0.11 13.18 12.32
C TRP A 135 -1.02 13.38 13.34
N GLU A 136 -1.86 14.39 13.12
CA GLU A 136 -2.99 14.71 14.00
C GLU A 136 -4.01 13.56 14.04
N TYR A 137 -4.32 12.99 12.87
CA TYR A 137 -5.21 11.83 12.75
C TYR A 137 -4.67 10.61 13.50
N ALA A 138 -3.39 10.28 13.32
CA ALA A 138 -2.77 9.15 14.00
C ALA A 138 -2.79 9.31 15.53
N GLN A 139 -2.60 10.52 16.04
CA GLN A 139 -2.71 10.78 17.48
C GLN A 139 -4.11 10.54 18.02
N GLN A 140 -5.14 10.96 17.30
CA GLN A 140 -6.53 10.75 17.70
C GLN A 140 -6.88 9.25 17.70
N GLU A 141 -6.50 8.51 16.69
CA GLU A 141 -6.72 7.06 16.59
C GLU A 141 -6.01 6.27 17.69
N ILE A 142 -4.75 6.61 17.99
CA ILE A 142 -4.00 5.97 19.08
C ILE A 142 -4.66 6.23 20.43
N ILE A 143 -5.14 7.45 20.67
CA ILE A 143 -5.81 7.81 21.92
C ILE A 143 -7.13 7.06 22.06
N SER A 144 -7.95 7.01 21.00
CA SER A 144 -9.24 6.31 21.01
C SER A 144 -9.09 4.80 21.25
N ASN A 145 -8.11 4.16 20.63
CA ASN A 145 -7.85 2.74 20.78
C ASN A 145 -7.23 2.36 22.14
N ASN A 146 -6.61 3.30 22.85
CA ASN A 146 -6.08 3.06 24.20
C ASN A 146 -7.14 3.25 25.31
N GLN A 147 -8.32 3.74 24.96
CA GLN A 147 -9.44 3.96 25.90
C GLN A 147 -10.54 2.88 25.81
N ALA A 148 -10.42 1.96 24.84
CA ALA A 148 -11.34 0.86 24.62
C ALA A 148 -10.74 -0.47 25.12
#